data_54648d960e779e1c4dd4064d19a17019
#
_entry.id   54648d960e779e1c4dd4064d19a17019
#
_cell.length_a   1.000
_cell.length_b   1.000
_cell.length_c   1.000
_cell.angle_alpha   90.00
_cell.angle_beta   90.00
_cell.angle_gamma   90.00
#
_symmetry.space_group_name_H-M   'P 1'
#
loop_
_entity.id
_entity.type
_entity.pdbx_description
1 polymer ?
#
loop_
_entity_poly.entity_id
_entity_poly.type
_entity_poly.pdbx_seq_one_letter_code
_entity_poly.pdbx_strand_id
1 'polypeptide(L)'
;MNNIEWRDGTLILLDQTKLPTHVEYLQCTDWRQVAEAIKMLRVRGAPAIGVAAGYGLILAAVEANRLAVPFSEQLSTFYEWSEELKETRPTAINLAWAVNRIIAIVKAGPFASMHEIIDRITHEAIVIHEEDVQLNTRMAINGATVFKGKQNLRILTHCNAGALATGGLGTALGVIRKLHEQGQLAMVYADETRPLLQGARLTAFELHEDGIPVTLETDNMAAYAMQQGLIDAIIVGADRITTEGDVANKIGTYGLAVLAKFHNIPFYVAAPYSTFDFTLKDGKDIPIEMRADDEVLTFQGVPSAPTGIHVLNPAFDVTPHELVTAIITEEGVLTPNYQESIARLQSVVDNK
;
A
#
# COMPACT_ATOMS: atom_id res chain seq x y z
N MET A 1 6.37 -7.95 12.77
CA MET A 1 5.06 -7.55 13.38
C MET A 1 3.94 -7.97 12.45
N ASN A 2 2.85 -8.57 12.96
CA ASN A 2 1.71 -8.98 12.14
C ASN A 2 0.65 -7.87 12.18
N ASN A 3 0.33 -7.25 11.04
CA ASN A 3 -0.63 -6.14 10.96
C ASN A 3 -2.05 -6.60 10.64
N ILE A 4 -2.19 -7.78 10.02
CA ILE A 4 -3.46 -8.40 9.65
C ILE A 4 -3.37 -9.89 9.97
N GLU A 5 -4.30 -10.42 10.73
CA GLU A 5 -4.37 -11.84 11.06
C GLU A 5 -5.83 -12.31 11.08
N TRP A 6 -6.08 -13.45 10.43
CA TRP A 6 -7.35 -14.14 10.54
C TRP A 6 -7.22 -15.33 11.49
N ARG A 7 -7.97 -15.32 12.57
CA ARG A 7 -7.91 -16.37 13.59
C ARG A 7 -9.30 -16.67 14.13
N ASP A 8 -9.71 -17.93 14.05
CA ASP A 8 -10.95 -18.45 14.67
C ASP A 8 -12.20 -17.59 14.37
N GLY A 9 -12.38 -17.19 13.11
CA GLY A 9 -13.52 -16.38 12.69
C GLY A 9 -13.44 -14.90 13.09
N THR A 10 -12.28 -14.44 13.53
CA THR A 10 -12.02 -13.05 13.93
C THR A 10 -10.91 -12.45 13.08
N LEU A 11 -11.12 -11.27 12.54
CA LEU A 11 -10.07 -10.49 11.91
C LEU A 11 -9.39 -9.61 12.96
N ILE A 12 -8.08 -9.81 13.12
CA ILE A 12 -7.25 -9.03 14.04
C ILE A 12 -6.47 -8.03 13.20
N LEU A 13 -6.65 -6.73 13.49
CA LEU A 13 -6.00 -5.63 12.78
C LEU A 13 -5.18 -4.79 13.76
N LEU A 14 -3.93 -4.48 13.42
CA LEU A 14 -3.15 -3.49 14.14
C LEU A 14 -3.72 -2.09 13.86
N ASP A 15 -4.13 -1.37 14.91
CA ASP A 15 -4.61 0.01 14.78
C ASP A 15 -3.46 0.97 14.51
N GLN A 16 -3.23 1.27 13.22
CA GLN A 16 -2.14 2.14 12.79
C GLN A 16 -2.33 3.61 13.18
N THR A 17 -3.54 4.00 13.61
CA THR A 17 -3.80 5.37 14.10
C THR A 17 -3.17 5.62 15.47
N LYS A 18 -2.87 4.55 16.21
CA LYS A 18 -2.26 4.59 17.55
C LYS A 18 -0.74 4.58 17.51
N LEU A 19 -0.16 4.13 16.39
CA LEU A 19 1.29 4.08 16.22
C LEU A 19 1.90 5.50 16.13
N PRO A 20 3.13 5.70 16.63
CA PRO A 20 4.03 4.71 17.23
C PRO A 20 3.83 4.57 18.75
N THR A 21 2.97 5.37 19.37
CA THR A 21 2.91 5.49 20.84
C THR A 21 2.24 4.31 21.53
N HIS A 22 1.31 3.63 20.83
CA HIS A 22 0.61 2.46 21.36
C HIS A 22 0.47 1.39 20.28
N VAL A 23 0.77 0.16 20.63
CA VAL A 23 0.54 -1.03 19.81
C VAL A 23 -0.76 -1.67 20.29
N GLU A 24 -1.85 -1.41 19.58
CA GLU A 24 -3.18 -1.90 19.91
C GLU A 24 -3.74 -2.70 18.72
N TYR A 25 -4.44 -3.79 19.02
CA TYR A 25 -5.07 -4.64 18.02
C TYR A 25 -6.59 -4.57 18.15
N LEU A 26 -7.26 -4.35 17.04
CA LEU A 26 -8.71 -4.46 16.91
C LEU A 26 -9.07 -5.91 16.65
N GLN A 27 -10.07 -6.42 17.35
CA GLN A 27 -10.70 -7.72 17.09
C GLN A 27 -12.02 -7.49 16.39
N CYS A 28 -12.05 -7.66 15.07
CA CYS A 28 -13.23 -7.46 14.26
C CYS A 28 -14.00 -8.79 14.12
N THR A 29 -15.20 -8.83 14.68
CA THR A 29 -16.14 -9.96 14.58
C THR A 29 -17.38 -9.61 13.76
N ASP A 30 -17.47 -8.37 13.30
CA ASP A 30 -18.51 -7.79 12.46
C ASP A 30 -17.86 -7.05 11.30
N TRP A 31 -18.39 -7.19 10.10
CA TRP A 31 -17.86 -6.55 8.89
C TRP A 31 -17.88 -5.02 8.95
N ARG A 32 -18.80 -4.41 9.72
CA ARG A 32 -18.89 -2.96 9.92
C ARG A 32 -17.70 -2.42 10.70
N GLN A 33 -17.11 -3.24 11.59
CA GLN A 33 -15.87 -2.89 12.27
C GLN A 33 -14.70 -2.83 11.29
N VAL A 34 -14.70 -3.73 10.29
CA VAL A 34 -13.69 -3.72 9.21
C VAL A 34 -13.90 -2.50 8.31
N ALA A 35 -15.14 -2.19 7.95
CA ALA A 35 -15.49 -1.01 7.17
C ALA A 35 -15.05 0.29 7.87
N GLU A 36 -15.30 0.40 9.17
CA GLU A 36 -14.84 1.51 10.01
C GLU A 36 -13.31 1.59 10.04
N ALA A 37 -12.64 0.45 10.26
CA ALA A 37 -11.18 0.40 10.33
C ALA A 37 -10.52 0.87 9.02
N ILE A 38 -11.10 0.54 7.87
CA ILE A 38 -10.66 1.01 6.54
C ILE A 38 -10.92 2.52 6.40
N LYS A 39 -12.12 2.97 6.73
CA LYS A 39 -12.55 4.38 6.59
C LYS A 39 -11.74 5.31 7.49
N MET A 40 -11.45 4.89 8.72
CA MET A 40 -10.72 5.67 9.72
C MET A 40 -9.19 5.49 9.63
N LEU A 41 -8.70 4.81 8.59
CA LEU A 41 -7.26 4.55 8.38
C LEU A 41 -6.58 3.76 9.52
N ARG A 42 -7.36 2.96 10.28
CA ARG A 42 -6.78 2.04 11.27
C ARG A 42 -6.01 0.92 10.56
N VAL A 43 -6.51 0.49 9.41
CA VAL A 43 -5.76 -0.24 8.38
C VAL A 43 -5.70 0.62 7.12
N ARG A 44 -4.52 0.74 6.50
CA ARG A 44 -4.31 1.57 5.33
C ARG A 44 -3.21 0.97 4.43
N GLY A 45 -3.07 1.52 3.21
CA GLY A 45 -2.25 0.95 2.14
C GLY A 45 -3.11 0.10 1.21
N ALA A 46 -2.95 0.30 -0.11
CA ALA A 46 -3.84 -0.31 -1.09
C ALA A 46 -3.94 -1.84 -0.95
N PRO A 47 -2.82 -2.61 -0.84
CA PRO A 47 -2.91 -4.06 -0.65
C PRO A 47 -3.54 -4.46 0.69
N ALA A 48 -3.13 -3.82 1.80
CA ALA A 48 -3.62 -4.15 3.14
C ALA A 48 -5.14 -4.01 3.27
N ILE A 49 -5.73 -2.94 2.68
CA ILE A 49 -7.19 -2.76 2.71
C ILE A 49 -7.92 -3.77 1.83
N GLY A 50 -7.32 -4.24 0.75
CA GLY A 50 -7.85 -5.34 -0.07
C GLY A 50 -7.90 -6.64 0.72
N VAL A 51 -6.82 -7.01 1.41
CA VAL A 51 -6.76 -8.19 2.28
C VAL A 51 -7.78 -8.07 3.43
N ALA A 52 -7.85 -6.92 4.11
CA ALA A 52 -8.80 -6.69 5.18
C ALA A 52 -10.26 -6.80 4.69
N ALA A 53 -10.56 -6.29 3.51
CA ALA A 53 -11.89 -6.39 2.91
C ALA A 53 -12.25 -7.85 2.56
N GLY A 54 -11.31 -8.65 2.06
CA GLY A 54 -11.52 -10.07 1.83
C GLY A 54 -12.02 -10.78 3.09
N TYR A 55 -11.38 -10.55 4.23
CA TYR A 55 -11.83 -11.07 5.52
C TYR A 55 -13.13 -10.43 6.01
N GLY A 56 -13.34 -9.12 5.74
CA GLY A 56 -14.59 -8.43 6.05
C GLY A 56 -15.80 -9.07 5.37
N LEU A 57 -15.64 -9.57 4.14
CA LEU A 57 -16.70 -10.28 3.42
C LEU A 57 -17.06 -11.63 4.06
N ILE A 58 -16.11 -12.32 4.70
CA ILE A 58 -16.41 -13.53 5.47
C ILE A 58 -17.37 -13.18 6.62
N LEU A 59 -17.04 -12.10 7.37
CA LEU A 59 -17.88 -11.63 8.48
C LEU A 59 -19.27 -11.21 8.01
N ALA A 60 -19.37 -10.56 6.84
CA ALA A 60 -20.66 -10.21 6.23
C ALA A 60 -21.47 -11.45 5.87
N ALA A 61 -20.85 -12.48 5.27
CA ALA A 61 -21.53 -13.72 4.94
C ALA A 61 -21.98 -14.50 6.18
N VAL A 62 -21.14 -14.52 7.22
CA VAL A 62 -21.50 -15.14 8.52
C VAL A 62 -22.71 -14.44 9.15
N GLU A 63 -22.77 -13.11 9.10
CA GLU A 63 -23.91 -12.36 9.62
C GLU A 63 -25.16 -12.58 8.76
N ALA A 64 -25.04 -12.56 7.44
CA ALA A 64 -26.16 -12.86 6.53
C ALA A 64 -26.74 -14.26 6.77
N ASN A 65 -25.89 -15.26 7.05
CA ASN A 65 -26.33 -16.61 7.38
C ASN A 65 -27.16 -16.71 8.69
N ARG A 66 -27.02 -15.75 9.58
CA ARG A 66 -27.78 -15.69 10.84
C ARG A 66 -29.18 -15.12 10.68
N LEU A 67 -29.49 -14.50 9.53
CA LEU A 67 -30.81 -13.95 9.26
C LEU A 67 -31.83 -15.10 9.10
N ALA A 68 -32.97 -14.96 9.78
CA ALA A 68 -34.06 -15.93 9.71
C ALA A 68 -34.95 -15.71 8.46
N VAL A 69 -34.29 -15.71 7.26
CA VAL A 69 -34.93 -15.46 5.95
C VAL A 69 -34.44 -16.52 4.95
N PRO A 70 -35.12 -16.72 3.81
CA PRO A 70 -34.67 -17.64 2.76
C PRO A 70 -33.27 -17.35 2.25
N PHE A 71 -32.58 -18.38 1.76
CA PHE A 71 -31.21 -18.26 1.23
C PHE A 71 -31.07 -17.14 0.16
N SER A 72 -32.05 -16.98 -0.72
CA SER A 72 -32.04 -15.91 -1.74
C SER A 72 -31.99 -14.51 -1.14
N GLU A 73 -32.66 -14.30 0.00
CA GLU A 73 -32.67 -13.03 0.69
C GLU A 73 -31.37 -12.83 1.51
N GLN A 74 -30.84 -13.89 2.12
CA GLN A 74 -29.52 -13.86 2.76
C GLN A 74 -28.43 -13.47 1.74
N LEU A 75 -28.47 -14.04 0.55
CA LEU A 75 -27.54 -13.76 -0.55
C LEU A 75 -27.67 -12.32 -1.05
N SER A 76 -28.90 -11.82 -1.22
CA SER A 76 -29.13 -10.41 -1.58
C SER A 76 -28.52 -9.46 -0.56
N THR A 77 -28.76 -9.71 0.71
CA THR A 77 -28.20 -8.91 1.81
C THR A 77 -26.68 -8.96 1.83
N PHE A 78 -26.08 -10.13 1.59
CA PHE A 78 -24.63 -10.25 1.47
C PHE A 78 -24.07 -9.38 0.33
N TYR A 79 -24.72 -9.33 -0.82
CA TYR A 79 -24.30 -8.47 -1.92
C TYR A 79 -24.44 -6.99 -1.59
N GLU A 80 -25.50 -6.57 -0.94
CA GLU A 80 -25.69 -5.18 -0.47
C GLU A 80 -24.56 -4.77 0.49
N TRP A 81 -24.26 -5.57 1.50
CA TRP A 81 -23.17 -5.29 2.44
C TRP A 81 -21.78 -5.34 1.79
N SER A 82 -21.60 -6.16 0.77
CA SER A 82 -20.36 -6.18 -0.01
C SER A 82 -20.13 -4.87 -0.76
N GLU A 83 -21.19 -4.29 -1.34
CA GLU A 83 -21.11 -2.98 -1.98
C GLU A 83 -20.88 -1.86 -0.95
N GLU A 84 -21.54 -1.90 0.23
CA GLU A 84 -21.29 -0.95 1.31
C GLU A 84 -19.82 -0.97 1.77
N LEU A 85 -19.23 -2.16 1.92
CA LEU A 85 -17.82 -2.31 2.26
C LEU A 85 -16.92 -1.71 1.19
N LYS A 86 -17.21 -1.94 -0.09
CA LYS A 86 -16.45 -1.40 -1.23
C LYS A 86 -16.51 0.13 -1.27
N GLU A 87 -17.66 0.73 -0.93
CA GLU A 87 -17.87 2.19 -0.91
C GLU A 87 -17.18 2.92 0.26
N THR A 88 -16.56 2.19 1.22
CA THR A 88 -15.82 2.83 2.32
C THR A 88 -14.65 3.68 1.84
N ARG A 89 -14.02 3.30 0.71
CA ARG A 89 -12.98 4.08 0.03
C ARG A 89 -13.06 3.89 -1.50
N PRO A 90 -13.91 4.66 -2.19
CA PRO A 90 -14.21 4.48 -3.61
C PRO A 90 -12.98 4.61 -4.53
N THR A 91 -11.95 5.35 -4.12
CA THR A 91 -10.71 5.55 -4.89
C THR A 91 -9.70 4.42 -4.73
N ALA A 92 -9.93 3.48 -3.80
CA ALA A 92 -9.00 2.40 -3.50
C ALA A 92 -9.19 1.19 -4.42
N ILE A 93 -8.39 1.09 -5.47
CA ILE A 93 -8.48 0.04 -6.50
C ILE A 93 -8.43 -1.36 -5.90
N ASN A 94 -7.50 -1.62 -4.98
CA ASN A 94 -7.32 -2.96 -4.39
C ASN A 94 -8.50 -3.38 -3.50
N LEU A 95 -9.20 -2.43 -2.87
CA LEU A 95 -10.43 -2.72 -2.12
C LEU A 95 -11.50 -3.26 -3.06
N ALA A 96 -11.78 -2.51 -4.14
CA ALA A 96 -12.76 -2.91 -5.13
C ALA A 96 -12.37 -4.22 -5.83
N TRP A 97 -11.09 -4.42 -6.12
CA TRP A 97 -10.57 -5.65 -6.72
C TRP A 97 -10.84 -6.87 -5.84
N ALA A 98 -10.49 -6.81 -4.54
CA ALA A 98 -10.69 -7.93 -3.63
C ALA A 98 -12.18 -8.28 -3.45
N VAL A 99 -13.03 -7.25 -3.27
CA VAL A 99 -14.47 -7.44 -3.17
C VAL A 99 -15.03 -8.08 -4.46
N ASN A 100 -14.69 -7.53 -5.63
CA ASN A 100 -15.17 -8.03 -6.91
C ASN A 100 -14.71 -9.46 -7.20
N ARG A 101 -13.47 -9.82 -6.83
CA ARG A 101 -12.93 -11.18 -6.96
C ARG A 101 -13.76 -12.19 -6.15
N ILE A 102 -14.06 -11.89 -4.90
CA ILE A 102 -14.88 -12.76 -4.05
C ILE A 102 -16.33 -12.82 -4.57
N ILE A 103 -16.91 -11.69 -4.95
CA ILE A 103 -18.28 -11.66 -5.51
C ILE A 103 -18.38 -12.44 -6.82
N ALA A 104 -17.36 -12.40 -7.69
CA ALA A 104 -17.34 -13.19 -8.93
C ALA A 104 -17.38 -14.69 -8.64
N ILE A 105 -16.65 -15.16 -7.62
CA ILE A 105 -16.66 -16.56 -7.19
C ILE A 105 -18.06 -16.98 -6.68
N VAL A 106 -18.70 -16.11 -5.87
CA VAL A 106 -20.05 -16.40 -5.37
C VAL A 106 -21.08 -16.44 -6.50
N LYS A 107 -20.97 -15.56 -7.49
CA LYS A 107 -21.87 -15.54 -8.67
C LYS A 107 -21.65 -16.73 -9.60
N ALA A 108 -20.43 -17.25 -9.70
CA ALA A 108 -20.10 -18.36 -10.59
C ALA A 108 -20.44 -19.74 -10.02
N GLY A 109 -20.60 -19.87 -8.70
CA GLY A 109 -20.80 -21.15 -8.05
C GLY A 109 -22.27 -21.57 -7.91
N PRO A 110 -22.54 -22.89 -7.96
CA PRO A 110 -23.88 -23.44 -7.71
C PRO A 110 -24.09 -23.67 -6.19
N PHE A 111 -24.04 -22.60 -5.38
CA PHE A 111 -24.20 -22.70 -3.93
C PHE A 111 -25.66 -22.92 -3.53
N ALA A 112 -25.89 -23.84 -2.59
CA ALA A 112 -27.20 -24.15 -2.05
C ALA A 112 -27.47 -23.48 -0.68
N SER A 113 -26.43 -22.95 -0.03
CA SER A 113 -26.51 -22.33 1.29
C SER A 113 -25.43 -21.27 1.51
N MET A 114 -25.68 -20.37 2.45
CA MET A 114 -24.64 -19.41 2.90
C MET A 114 -23.43 -20.11 3.54
N HIS A 115 -23.61 -21.29 4.10
CA HIS A 115 -22.50 -22.05 4.70
C HIS A 115 -21.46 -22.44 3.64
N GLU A 116 -21.91 -22.95 2.51
CA GLU A 116 -21.02 -23.27 1.37
C GLU A 116 -20.30 -22.03 0.83
N ILE A 117 -20.99 -20.89 0.80
CA ILE A 117 -20.40 -19.61 0.42
C ILE A 117 -19.31 -19.21 1.42
N ILE A 118 -19.61 -19.26 2.73
CA ILE A 118 -18.65 -18.91 3.79
C ILE A 118 -17.38 -19.76 3.67
N ASP A 119 -17.51 -21.06 3.50
CA ASP A 119 -16.36 -21.94 3.35
C ASP A 119 -15.52 -21.56 2.13
N ARG A 120 -16.18 -21.31 0.99
CA ARG A 120 -15.50 -20.99 -0.27
C ARG A 120 -14.80 -19.62 -0.22
N ILE A 121 -15.48 -18.57 0.31
CA ILE A 121 -14.89 -17.24 0.38
C ILE A 121 -13.82 -17.12 1.49
N THR A 122 -13.91 -17.93 2.54
CA THR A 122 -12.85 -18.01 3.56
C THR A 122 -11.55 -18.50 2.93
N HIS A 123 -11.62 -19.58 2.14
CA HIS A 123 -10.44 -20.03 1.39
C HIS A 123 -9.90 -18.94 0.47
N GLU A 124 -10.77 -18.26 -0.26
CA GLU A 124 -10.35 -17.22 -1.21
C GLU A 124 -9.72 -16.00 -0.52
N ALA A 125 -10.25 -15.57 0.62
CA ALA A 125 -9.67 -14.46 1.38
C ALA A 125 -8.26 -14.80 1.92
N ILE A 126 -8.05 -16.06 2.33
CA ILE A 126 -6.72 -16.54 2.72
C ILE A 126 -5.79 -16.55 1.50
N VAL A 127 -6.25 -17.01 0.34
CA VAL A 127 -5.47 -17.00 -0.90
C VAL A 127 -5.09 -15.58 -1.29
N ILE A 128 -6.01 -14.61 -1.23
CA ILE A 128 -5.71 -13.19 -1.48
C ILE A 128 -4.58 -12.69 -0.57
N HIS A 129 -4.63 -13.04 0.72
CA HIS A 129 -3.59 -12.63 1.67
C HIS A 129 -2.24 -13.29 1.37
N GLU A 130 -2.22 -14.60 1.12
CA GLU A 130 -1.02 -15.35 0.79
C GLU A 130 -0.39 -14.90 -0.53
N GLU A 131 -1.20 -14.62 -1.55
CA GLU A 131 -0.75 -14.06 -2.83
C GLU A 131 -0.05 -12.72 -2.63
N ASP A 132 -0.60 -11.82 -1.79
CA ASP A 132 0.03 -10.54 -1.49
C ASP A 132 1.39 -10.72 -0.82
N VAL A 133 1.51 -11.61 0.17
CA VAL A 133 2.79 -11.91 0.83
C VAL A 133 3.81 -12.48 -0.16
N GLN A 134 3.41 -13.42 -1.02
CA GLN A 134 4.28 -14.03 -2.01
C GLN A 134 4.74 -13.01 -3.07
N LEU A 135 3.84 -12.16 -3.53
CA LEU A 135 4.08 -11.10 -4.48
C LEU A 135 5.12 -10.12 -3.93
N ASN A 136 4.94 -9.63 -2.70
CA ASN A 136 5.90 -8.75 -2.04
C ASN A 136 7.28 -9.43 -1.83
N THR A 137 7.28 -10.72 -1.55
CA THR A 137 8.53 -11.51 -1.43
C THR A 137 9.28 -11.56 -2.76
N ARG A 138 8.59 -11.86 -3.88
CA ARG A 138 9.23 -11.85 -5.21
C ARG A 138 9.76 -10.46 -5.57
N MET A 139 8.97 -9.40 -5.29
CA MET A 139 9.38 -8.02 -5.52
C MET A 139 10.63 -7.65 -4.72
N ALA A 140 10.71 -8.04 -3.45
CA ALA A 140 11.90 -7.83 -2.62
C ALA A 140 13.15 -8.50 -3.19
N ILE A 141 13.02 -9.74 -3.68
CA ILE A 141 14.11 -10.47 -4.35
C ILE A 141 14.53 -9.76 -5.63
N ASN A 142 13.58 -9.40 -6.49
CA ASN A 142 13.85 -8.69 -7.75
C ASN A 142 14.51 -7.34 -7.49
N GLY A 143 14.01 -6.58 -6.51
CA GLY A 143 14.56 -5.28 -6.11
C GLY A 143 16.00 -5.38 -5.59
N ALA A 144 16.33 -6.41 -4.82
CA ALA A 144 17.69 -6.60 -4.35
C ALA A 144 18.69 -6.84 -5.51
N THR A 145 18.24 -7.34 -6.66
CA THR A 145 19.13 -7.56 -7.81
C THR A 145 19.72 -6.28 -8.39
N VAL A 146 19.02 -5.13 -8.30
CA VAL A 146 19.53 -3.85 -8.82
C VAL A 146 20.72 -3.32 -8.02
N PHE A 147 20.92 -3.87 -6.83
CA PHE A 147 22.01 -3.52 -5.92
C PHE A 147 23.11 -4.59 -5.86
N LYS A 148 23.12 -5.55 -6.77
CA LYS A 148 24.12 -6.63 -6.79
C LYS A 148 25.54 -6.08 -6.76
N GLY A 149 26.33 -6.55 -5.79
CA GLY A 149 27.74 -6.14 -5.60
C GLY A 149 27.94 -4.82 -4.88
N LYS A 150 26.87 -4.10 -4.51
CA LYS A 150 26.95 -2.90 -3.67
C LYS A 150 26.94 -3.29 -2.19
N GLN A 151 27.60 -2.49 -1.36
CA GLN A 151 27.69 -2.66 0.07
C GLN A 151 27.53 -1.32 0.79
N ASN A 152 27.19 -1.36 2.07
CA ASN A 152 27.01 -0.18 2.91
C ASN A 152 26.02 0.83 2.33
N LEU A 153 24.95 0.33 1.74
CA LEU A 153 23.92 1.15 1.10
C LEU A 153 23.18 2.03 2.11
N ARG A 154 23.00 3.28 1.75
CA ARG A 154 22.22 4.27 2.48
C ARG A 154 21.02 4.63 1.59
N ILE A 155 19.84 4.17 1.99
CA ILE A 155 18.63 4.25 1.19
C ILE A 155 17.68 5.28 1.80
N LEU A 156 17.20 6.23 1.00
CA LEU A 156 16.13 7.12 1.38
C LEU A 156 14.78 6.54 0.94
N THR A 157 13.78 6.67 1.79
CA THR A 157 12.40 6.29 1.49
C THR A 157 11.41 7.33 1.97
N HIS A 158 10.22 7.35 1.38
CA HIS A 158 9.17 8.33 1.64
C HIS A 158 7.83 7.64 1.88
N CYS A 159 6.99 8.18 2.75
CA CYS A 159 5.73 7.61 3.19
C CYS A 159 5.92 6.25 3.89
N ASN A 160 4.96 5.36 3.72
CA ASN A 160 5.08 3.99 4.22
C ASN A 160 4.57 3.00 3.16
N ALA A 161 5.52 2.28 2.57
CA ALA A 161 5.29 1.18 1.66
C ALA A 161 5.89 -0.12 2.23
N GLY A 162 5.61 -0.37 3.51
CA GLY A 162 6.09 -1.50 4.30
C GLY A 162 5.02 -2.55 4.60
N ALA A 163 5.31 -3.39 5.58
CA ALA A 163 4.42 -4.45 6.04
C ALA A 163 3.07 -3.89 6.49
N LEU A 164 3.05 -2.71 7.10
CA LEU A 164 1.81 -2.03 7.52
C LEU A 164 0.90 -1.62 6.36
N ALA A 165 1.43 -1.52 5.13
CA ALA A 165 0.69 -1.14 3.94
C ALA A 165 0.24 -2.34 3.07
N THR A 166 0.66 -3.55 3.41
CA THR A 166 0.45 -4.79 2.65
C THR A 166 -0.05 -5.91 3.56
N GLY A 167 -0.23 -7.10 3.02
CA GLY A 167 -0.51 -8.30 3.81
C GLY A 167 0.70 -8.83 4.60
N GLY A 168 1.90 -8.24 4.41
CA GLY A 168 3.07 -8.79 5.09
C GLY A 168 4.36 -7.99 4.95
N LEU A 169 5.18 -8.22 3.94
CA LEU A 169 6.56 -7.75 3.85
C LEU A 169 6.72 -6.27 3.46
N GLY A 170 5.77 -5.76 2.67
CA GLY A 170 5.86 -4.44 2.04
C GLY A 170 6.52 -4.44 0.67
N THR A 171 6.33 -3.35 -0.08
CA THR A 171 6.93 -3.14 -1.39
C THR A 171 8.32 -2.50 -1.28
N ALA A 172 8.43 -1.19 -1.14
CA ALA A 172 9.71 -0.50 -0.99
C ALA A 172 10.48 -0.98 0.26
N LEU A 173 9.82 -1.08 1.42
CA LEU A 173 10.47 -1.60 2.61
C LEU A 173 10.74 -3.11 2.52
N GLY A 174 10.01 -3.85 1.70
CA GLY A 174 10.33 -5.25 1.38
C GLY A 174 11.70 -5.38 0.71
N VAL A 175 12.00 -4.52 -0.28
CA VAL A 175 13.34 -4.45 -0.90
C VAL A 175 14.40 -4.07 0.13
N ILE A 176 14.13 -3.07 0.97
CA ILE A 176 15.04 -2.61 2.03
C ILE A 176 15.32 -3.73 3.04
N ARG A 177 14.30 -4.48 3.47
CA ARG A 177 14.45 -5.66 4.33
C ARG A 177 15.35 -6.72 3.70
N LYS A 178 15.17 -6.97 2.40
CA LYS A 178 15.99 -7.94 1.67
C LYS A 178 17.45 -7.51 1.58
N LEU A 179 17.72 -6.23 1.37
CA LEU A 179 19.08 -5.67 1.38
C LEU A 179 19.72 -5.78 2.78
N HIS A 180 18.93 -5.56 3.84
CA HIS A 180 19.38 -5.74 5.22
C HIS A 180 19.72 -7.20 5.53
N GLU A 181 18.84 -8.13 5.16
CA GLU A 181 19.06 -9.58 5.30
C GLU A 181 20.35 -10.05 4.60
N GLN A 182 20.67 -9.45 3.44
CA GLN A 182 21.88 -9.73 2.68
C GLN A 182 23.13 -9.02 3.21
N GLY A 183 23.03 -8.23 4.28
CA GLY A 183 24.14 -7.47 4.86
C GLY A 183 24.65 -6.32 3.98
N GLN A 184 23.84 -5.85 3.03
CA GLN A 184 24.21 -4.79 2.09
C GLN A 184 23.80 -3.39 2.57
N LEU A 185 22.89 -3.30 3.54
CA LEU A 185 22.31 -2.04 4.03
C LEU A 185 23.12 -1.49 5.21
N ALA A 186 23.49 -0.21 5.15
CA ALA A 186 24.11 0.51 6.26
C ALA A 186 23.07 1.34 7.03
N MET A 187 22.17 2.04 6.33
CA MET A 187 21.23 2.97 6.94
C MET A 187 20.01 3.20 6.04
N VAL A 188 18.85 3.40 6.63
CA VAL A 188 17.66 3.94 5.96
C VAL A 188 17.44 5.38 6.44
N TYR A 189 17.24 6.30 5.51
CA TYR A 189 16.73 7.63 5.78
C TYR A 189 15.24 7.63 5.47
N ALA A 190 14.42 8.02 6.42
CA ALA A 190 12.97 8.06 6.28
C ALA A 190 12.47 9.50 6.42
N ASP A 191 11.88 10.03 5.35
CA ASP A 191 11.15 11.29 5.43
C ASP A 191 9.96 11.16 6.38
N GLU A 192 9.69 12.19 7.20
CA GLU A 192 8.53 12.19 8.10
C GLU A 192 7.20 12.05 7.36
N THR A 193 7.12 12.57 6.15
CA THR A 193 5.97 12.55 5.24
C THR A 193 4.77 13.34 5.75
N ARG A 194 4.86 14.67 5.67
CA ARG A 194 3.72 15.54 5.95
C ARG A 194 2.58 15.31 4.92
N PRO A 195 1.29 15.57 5.27
CA PRO A 195 0.82 16.05 6.57
C PRO A 195 0.57 14.94 7.61
N LEU A 196 0.34 13.65 7.21
CA LEU A 196 -0.10 12.57 8.11
C LEU A 196 1.04 11.79 8.76
N LEU A 197 2.29 12.13 8.48
CA LEU A 197 3.50 11.60 9.12
C LEU A 197 3.66 10.07 9.00
N GLN A 198 3.29 9.48 7.84
CA GLN A 198 3.41 8.04 7.63
C GLN A 198 4.86 7.56 7.72
N GLY A 199 5.83 8.38 7.29
CA GLY A 199 7.25 8.06 7.44
C GLY A 199 7.69 8.04 8.89
N ALA A 200 7.35 9.07 9.66
CA ALA A 200 7.71 9.16 11.07
C ALA A 200 6.97 8.12 11.93
N ARG A 201 5.66 7.99 11.72
CA ARG A 201 4.81 7.17 12.59
C ARG A 201 4.87 5.68 12.26
N LEU A 202 5.02 5.33 11.00
CA LEU A 202 4.87 3.97 10.52
C LEU A 202 6.20 3.40 9.99
N THR A 203 6.87 4.09 9.06
CA THR A 203 8.12 3.58 8.46
C THR A 203 9.25 3.49 9.49
N ALA A 204 9.49 4.57 10.24
CA ALA A 204 10.51 4.56 11.27
C ALA A 204 10.19 3.52 12.36
N PHE A 205 8.90 3.37 12.73
CA PHE A 205 8.45 2.39 13.70
C PHE A 205 8.72 0.95 13.24
N GLU A 206 8.25 0.55 12.03
CA GLU A 206 8.43 -0.83 11.58
C GLU A 206 9.90 -1.20 11.30
N LEU A 207 10.70 -0.27 10.79
CA LEU A 207 12.14 -0.50 10.61
C LEU A 207 12.88 -0.64 11.96
N HIS A 208 12.50 0.17 12.95
CA HIS A 208 13.06 0.07 14.30
C HIS A 208 12.72 -1.28 14.95
N GLU A 209 11.46 -1.72 14.86
CA GLU A 209 11.02 -3.01 15.39
C GLU A 209 11.73 -4.19 14.69
N ASP A 210 12.06 -4.05 13.40
CA ASP A 210 12.82 -5.05 12.65
C ASP A 210 14.34 -5.01 12.91
N GLY A 211 14.82 -4.09 13.75
CA GLY A 211 16.25 -3.91 14.04
C GLY A 211 17.05 -3.33 12.86
N ILE A 212 16.37 -2.70 11.89
CA ILE A 212 17.00 -2.06 10.72
C ILE A 212 17.41 -0.64 11.10
N PRO A 213 18.70 -0.26 10.90
CA PRO A 213 19.16 1.10 11.19
C PRO A 213 18.35 2.15 10.41
N VAL A 214 17.71 3.09 11.11
CA VAL A 214 16.89 4.12 10.51
C VAL A 214 17.20 5.50 11.10
N THR A 215 17.28 6.50 10.22
CA THR A 215 17.37 7.92 10.56
C THR A 215 16.09 8.60 10.07
N LEU A 216 15.34 9.22 10.97
CA LEU A 216 14.19 10.02 10.64
C LEU A 216 14.63 11.43 10.29
N GLU A 217 14.11 11.98 9.21
CA GLU A 217 14.32 13.37 8.81
C GLU A 217 13.00 14.06 8.43
N THR A 218 12.97 15.39 8.48
CA THR A 218 11.82 16.14 7.93
C THR A 218 11.90 16.17 6.42
N ASP A 219 10.76 16.28 5.72
CA ASP A 219 10.68 16.15 4.26
C ASP A 219 11.66 17.08 3.51
N ASN A 220 11.93 18.26 4.05
CA ASN A 220 12.85 19.23 3.43
C ASN A 220 14.34 18.94 3.69
N MET A 221 14.67 18.01 4.61
CA MET A 221 16.05 17.62 4.89
C MET A 221 16.63 16.63 3.87
N ALA A 222 15.79 15.97 3.08
CA ALA A 222 16.23 15.07 2.01
C ALA A 222 17.21 15.75 1.04
N ALA A 223 16.96 17.03 0.70
CA ALA A 223 17.86 17.83 -0.14
C ALA A 223 19.25 18.00 0.49
N TYR A 224 19.30 18.26 1.80
CA TYR A 224 20.55 18.36 2.54
C TYR A 224 21.28 17.02 2.61
N ALA A 225 20.57 15.95 2.92
CA ALA A 225 21.15 14.59 2.98
C ALA A 225 21.78 14.18 1.63
N MET A 226 21.10 14.46 0.51
CA MET A 226 21.62 14.23 -0.83
C MET A 226 22.86 15.08 -1.12
N GLN A 227 22.82 16.37 -0.77
CA GLN A 227 23.94 17.29 -0.95
C GLN A 227 25.18 16.86 -0.16
N GLN A 228 25.00 16.32 1.04
CA GLN A 228 26.10 15.79 1.87
C GLN A 228 26.58 14.40 1.43
N GLY A 229 26.03 13.84 0.36
CA GLY A 229 26.39 12.50 -0.12
C GLY A 229 26.03 11.39 0.87
N LEU A 230 24.95 11.57 1.64
CA LEU A 230 24.48 10.58 2.61
C LEU A 230 23.53 9.55 2.01
N ILE A 231 23.08 9.74 0.77
CA ILE A 231 22.08 8.90 0.10
C ILE A 231 22.70 8.26 -1.15
N ASP A 232 22.62 6.94 -1.24
CA ASP A 232 23.13 6.16 -2.39
C ASP A 232 22.02 5.79 -3.38
N ALA A 233 20.76 5.70 -2.91
CA ALA A 233 19.59 5.45 -3.74
C ALA A 233 18.31 5.85 -3.01
N ILE A 234 17.24 6.04 -3.77
CA ILE A 234 15.89 6.25 -3.24
C ILE A 234 15.02 5.08 -3.66
N ILE A 235 14.21 4.53 -2.73
CA ILE A 235 13.21 3.50 -3.02
C ILE A 235 11.89 3.93 -2.39
N VAL A 236 10.86 4.08 -3.21
CA VAL A 236 9.50 4.46 -2.79
C VAL A 236 8.47 3.46 -3.32
N GLY A 237 7.26 3.49 -2.76
CA GLY A 237 6.11 2.79 -3.33
C GLY A 237 5.45 3.58 -4.46
N ALA A 238 4.27 3.11 -4.89
CA ALA A 238 3.40 3.84 -5.79
C ALA A 238 1.93 3.57 -5.44
N ASP A 239 1.09 4.58 -5.64
CA ASP A 239 -0.36 4.45 -5.56
C ASP A 239 -1.00 4.15 -6.93
N ARG A 240 -0.36 4.63 -8.03
CA ARG A 240 -0.78 4.35 -9.40
C ARG A 240 0.37 4.56 -10.39
N ILE A 241 0.44 3.72 -11.43
CA ILE A 241 1.44 3.83 -12.49
C ILE A 241 0.71 3.78 -13.84
N THR A 242 1.03 4.71 -14.75
CA THR A 242 0.47 4.75 -16.10
C THR A 242 1.18 3.79 -17.05
N THR A 243 0.63 3.60 -18.27
CA THR A 243 1.26 2.77 -19.31
C THR A 243 2.56 3.37 -19.86
N GLU A 244 2.82 4.66 -19.67
CA GLU A 244 4.10 5.29 -19.99
C GLU A 244 5.12 5.24 -18.83
N GLY A 245 4.66 4.82 -17.64
CA GLY A 245 5.53 4.68 -16.46
C GLY A 245 5.56 5.90 -15.56
N ASP A 246 4.66 6.86 -15.74
CA ASP A 246 4.47 7.96 -14.80
C ASP A 246 3.88 7.44 -13.50
N VAL A 247 4.37 7.92 -12.36
CA VAL A 247 4.08 7.36 -11.06
C VAL A 247 3.39 8.38 -10.18
N ALA A 248 2.14 8.11 -9.79
CA ALA A 248 1.50 8.81 -8.68
C ALA A 248 1.87 8.14 -7.36
N ASN A 249 2.35 8.93 -6.41
CA ASN A 249 2.66 8.47 -5.05
C ASN A 249 2.44 9.60 -4.05
N LYS A 250 2.64 9.32 -2.78
CA LYS A 250 2.46 10.27 -1.67
C LYS A 250 3.14 11.60 -1.99
N ILE A 251 2.41 12.71 -1.71
CA ILE A 251 2.93 14.08 -1.89
C ILE A 251 4.34 14.22 -1.34
N GLY A 252 5.25 14.82 -2.12
CA GLY A 252 6.68 14.93 -1.85
C GLY A 252 7.54 14.03 -2.75
N THR A 253 6.99 12.96 -3.31
CA THR A 253 7.72 11.99 -4.15
C THR A 253 8.31 12.64 -5.40
N TYR A 254 7.56 13.50 -6.08
CA TYR A 254 8.06 14.24 -7.25
C TYR A 254 9.27 15.12 -6.89
N GLY A 255 9.18 15.84 -5.76
CA GLY A 255 10.30 16.66 -5.28
C GLY A 255 11.57 15.84 -5.04
N LEU A 256 11.44 14.66 -4.43
CA LEU A 256 12.56 13.73 -4.23
C LEU A 256 13.16 13.23 -5.56
N ALA A 257 12.32 12.90 -6.54
CA ALA A 257 12.78 12.43 -7.85
C ALA A 257 13.56 13.53 -8.60
N VAL A 258 13.12 14.81 -8.53
CA VAL A 258 13.82 15.97 -9.07
C VAL A 258 15.18 16.16 -8.38
N LEU A 259 15.22 16.10 -7.05
CA LEU A 259 16.47 16.20 -6.28
C LEU A 259 17.41 15.02 -6.59
N ALA A 260 16.89 13.81 -6.67
CA ALA A 260 17.67 12.62 -7.04
C ALA A 260 18.34 12.80 -8.42
N LYS A 261 17.59 13.28 -9.41
CA LYS A 261 18.11 13.58 -10.75
C LYS A 261 19.22 14.62 -10.72
N PHE A 262 19.02 15.71 -9.96
CA PHE A 262 20.01 16.77 -9.82
C PHE A 262 21.31 16.27 -9.17
N HIS A 263 21.21 15.37 -8.17
CA HIS A 263 22.37 14.80 -7.47
C HIS A 263 22.90 13.50 -8.10
N ASN A 264 22.36 13.04 -9.24
CA ASN A 264 22.70 11.77 -9.90
C ASN A 264 22.53 10.55 -8.99
N ILE A 265 21.50 10.55 -8.14
CA ILE A 265 21.11 9.46 -7.26
C ILE A 265 20.03 8.64 -7.98
N PRO A 266 20.15 7.30 -8.07
CA PRO A 266 19.11 6.48 -8.67
C PRO A 266 17.82 6.48 -7.85
N PHE A 267 16.69 6.62 -8.56
CA PHE A 267 15.34 6.67 -8.01
C PHE A 267 14.54 5.44 -8.46
N TYR A 268 14.17 4.58 -7.52
CA TYR A 268 13.45 3.34 -7.75
C TYR A 268 12.04 3.39 -7.20
N VAL A 269 11.11 2.78 -7.93
CA VAL A 269 9.72 2.59 -7.50
C VAL A 269 9.47 1.10 -7.34
N ALA A 270 8.94 0.67 -6.20
CA ALA A 270 8.59 -0.72 -5.93
C ALA A 270 7.06 -0.85 -5.81
N ALA A 271 6.43 -1.46 -6.79
CA ALA A 271 4.98 -1.59 -6.86
C ALA A 271 4.56 -2.86 -7.61
N PRO A 272 3.47 -3.53 -7.17
CA PRO A 272 2.96 -4.72 -7.84
C PRO A 272 2.27 -4.39 -9.16
N TYR A 273 2.08 -5.41 -10.00
CA TYR A 273 1.33 -5.31 -11.26
C TYR A 273 -0.04 -4.65 -11.08
N SER A 274 -0.72 -4.94 -9.98
CA SER A 274 -2.03 -4.36 -9.66
C SER A 274 -2.05 -2.84 -9.46
N THR A 275 -0.88 -2.20 -9.34
CA THR A 275 -0.73 -0.74 -9.25
C THR A 275 -0.76 -0.07 -10.63
N PHE A 276 -0.55 -0.83 -11.72
CA PHE A 276 -0.57 -0.28 -13.07
C PHE A 276 -2.00 -0.06 -13.55
N ASP A 277 -2.28 1.15 -13.99
CA ASP A 277 -3.56 1.52 -14.61
C ASP A 277 -3.42 1.54 -16.14
N PHE A 278 -3.79 0.44 -16.76
CA PHE A 278 -3.70 0.27 -18.21
C PHE A 278 -4.70 1.12 -19.01
N THR A 279 -5.61 1.82 -18.34
CA THR A 279 -6.54 2.76 -18.97
C THR A 279 -5.97 4.16 -19.09
N LEU A 280 -4.90 4.48 -18.33
CA LEU A 280 -4.26 5.78 -18.31
C LEU A 280 -2.91 5.72 -19.01
N LYS A 281 -2.70 6.65 -19.94
CA LYS A 281 -1.44 6.78 -20.66
C LYS A 281 -0.50 7.80 -20.02
N ASP A 282 -0.99 8.98 -19.72
CA ASP A 282 -0.23 10.15 -19.29
C ASP A 282 -0.48 10.43 -17.80
N GLY A 283 0.55 10.76 -17.06
CA GLY A 283 0.45 11.05 -15.63
C GLY A 283 -0.45 12.23 -15.28
N LYS A 284 -0.63 13.20 -16.21
CA LYS A 284 -1.55 14.33 -16.04
C LYS A 284 -3.02 13.92 -15.96
N ASP A 285 -3.37 12.75 -16.47
CA ASP A 285 -4.73 12.22 -16.47
C ASP A 285 -5.06 11.48 -15.16
N ILE A 286 -4.07 11.28 -14.26
CA ILE A 286 -4.28 10.67 -12.95
C ILE A 286 -5.07 11.64 -12.06
N PRO A 287 -6.26 11.25 -11.56
CA PRO A 287 -7.01 12.10 -10.64
C PRO A 287 -6.29 12.19 -9.28
N ILE A 288 -6.02 13.41 -8.83
CA ILE A 288 -5.37 13.67 -7.55
C ILE A 288 -6.41 14.03 -6.50
N GLU A 289 -6.45 13.24 -5.43
CA GLU A 289 -7.33 13.46 -4.27
C GLU A 289 -6.90 14.72 -3.52
N MET A 290 -7.83 15.66 -3.30
CA MET A 290 -7.64 16.79 -2.39
C MET A 290 -8.19 16.40 -1.02
N ARG A 291 -7.38 16.57 0.01
CA ARG A 291 -7.70 16.16 1.38
C ARG A 291 -8.13 17.32 2.26
N ALA A 292 -8.63 17.00 3.46
CA ALA A 292 -9.13 18.00 4.40
C ALA A 292 -8.03 18.98 4.84
N ASP A 293 -8.39 20.24 4.96
CA ASP A 293 -7.49 21.34 5.36
C ASP A 293 -6.87 21.12 6.74
N ASP A 294 -7.62 20.52 7.66
CA ASP A 294 -7.19 20.24 9.04
C ASP A 294 -5.91 19.39 9.11
N GLU A 295 -5.67 18.51 8.13
CA GLU A 295 -4.45 17.70 8.10
C GLU A 295 -3.18 18.56 7.98
N VAL A 296 -3.26 19.73 7.31
CA VAL A 296 -2.16 20.67 7.16
C VAL A 296 -2.16 21.71 8.29
N LEU A 297 -3.35 22.17 8.69
CA LEU A 297 -3.52 23.22 9.71
C LEU A 297 -3.17 22.76 11.12
N THR A 298 -3.14 21.44 11.34
CA THR A 298 -2.82 20.86 12.64
C THR A 298 -1.57 19.98 12.57
N PHE A 299 -0.89 19.83 13.70
CA PHE A 299 0.18 18.86 13.87
C PHE A 299 -0.17 17.98 15.08
N GLN A 300 -0.44 16.71 14.84
CA GLN A 300 -0.90 15.76 15.87
C GLN A 300 -2.11 16.29 16.68
N GLY A 301 -3.06 16.90 16.00
CA GLY A 301 -4.28 17.44 16.62
C GLY A 301 -4.11 18.82 17.30
N VAL A 302 -2.90 19.37 17.29
CA VAL A 302 -2.63 20.73 17.81
C VAL A 302 -2.60 21.72 16.63
N PRO A 303 -3.36 22.84 16.67
CA PRO A 303 -3.28 23.88 15.65
C PRO A 303 -1.83 24.39 15.46
N SER A 304 -1.34 24.38 14.23
CA SER A 304 0.00 24.83 13.85
C SER A 304 -0.02 26.03 12.91
N ALA A 305 -1.20 26.45 12.47
CA ALA A 305 -1.39 27.60 11.58
C ALA A 305 -2.59 28.44 12.00
N PRO A 306 -2.68 29.71 11.58
CA PRO A 306 -3.84 30.56 11.85
C PRO A 306 -5.12 30.02 11.20
N THR A 307 -6.27 30.23 11.84
CA THR A 307 -7.58 29.91 11.27
C THR A 307 -7.94 30.83 10.11
N GLY A 308 -8.66 30.29 9.11
CA GLY A 308 -9.19 31.08 8.00
C GLY A 308 -8.22 31.36 6.85
N ILE A 309 -7.03 30.71 6.85
CA ILE A 309 -6.13 30.73 5.69
C ILE A 309 -6.51 29.66 4.67
N HIS A 310 -6.17 29.87 3.40
CA HIS A 310 -6.34 28.85 2.37
C HIS A 310 -5.29 27.73 2.52
N VAL A 311 -5.70 26.51 2.26
CA VAL A 311 -4.84 25.33 2.32
C VAL A 311 -4.80 24.65 0.96
N LEU A 312 -3.61 24.17 0.58
CA LEU A 312 -3.40 23.26 -0.55
C LEU A 312 -2.97 21.91 0.03
N ASN A 313 -3.80 20.88 -0.12
CA ASN A 313 -3.53 19.56 0.45
C ASN A 313 -3.82 18.42 -0.55
N PRO A 314 -3.02 18.30 -1.66
CA PRO A 314 -3.10 17.12 -2.51
C PRO A 314 -2.50 15.92 -1.77
N ALA A 315 -3.17 14.75 -1.89
CA ALA A 315 -2.69 13.52 -1.26
C ALA A 315 -1.44 12.97 -1.94
N PHE A 316 -1.32 13.18 -3.24
CA PHE A 316 -0.32 12.61 -4.13
C PHE A 316 0.27 13.67 -5.05
N ASP A 317 1.45 13.39 -5.58
CA ASP A 317 2.01 14.06 -6.76
C ASP A 317 2.37 13.02 -7.83
N VAL A 318 2.64 13.49 -9.03
CA VAL A 318 3.00 12.63 -10.16
C VAL A 318 4.46 12.85 -10.54
N THR A 319 5.22 11.78 -10.50
CA THR A 319 6.61 11.73 -10.94
C THR A 319 6.66 11.28 -12.40
N PRO A 320 7.16 12.11 -13.33
CA PRO A 320 7.38 11.71 -14.71
C PRO A 320 8.38 10.54 -14.80
N HIS A 321 8.12 9.62 -15.70
CA HIS A 321 8.92 8.40 -15.87
C HIS A 321 10.39 8.66 -16.19
N GLU A 322 10.74 9.81 -16.78
CA GLU A 322 12.14 10.20 -17.07
C GLU A 322 12.98 10.44 -15.81
N LEU A 323 12.32 10.60 -14.65
CA LEU A 323 12.97 10.73 -13.36
C LEU A 323 13.12 9.37 -12.65
N VAL A 324 12.46 8.33 -13.14
CA VAL A 324 12.47 6.98 -12.55
C VAL A 324 13.59 6.15 -13.19
N THR A 325 14.49 5.62 -12.36
CA THR A 325 15.61 4.78 -12.82
C THR A 325 15.13 3.38 -13.20
N ALA A 326 14.27 2.78 -12.36
CA ALA A 326 13.62 1.52 -12.65
C ALA A 326 12.35 1.34 -11.78
N ILE A 327 11.40 0.54 -12.28
CA ILE A 327 10.23 0.09 -11.54
C ILE A 327 10.42 -1.39 -11.20
N ILE A 328 10.37 -1.71 -9.91
CA ILE A 328 10.56 -3.05 -9.37
C ILE A 328 9.18 -3.65 -9.16
N THR A 329 8.94 -4.81 -9.78
CA THR A 329 7.68 -5.55 -9.66
C THR A 329 7.94 -6.98 -9.20
N GLU A 330 6.90 -7.73 -8.87
CA GLU A 330 6.97 -9.17 -8.58
C GLU A 330 7.39 -10.01 -9.78
N GLU A 331 7.22 -9.50 -11.00
CA GLU A 331 7.55 -10.18 -12.24
C GLU A 331 8.97 -9.82 -12.77
N GLY A 332 9.62 -8.83 -12.14
CA GLY A 332 10.96 -8.39 -12.52
C GLY A 332 11.15 -6.89 -12.39
N VAL A 333 12.26 -6.41 -12.91
CA VAL A 333 12.66 -5.00 -12.91
C VAL A 333 12.43 -4.40 -14.29
N LEU A 334 11.59 -3.39 -14.36
CA LEU A 334 11.33 -2.62 -15.58
C LEU A 334 12.30 -1.43 -15.64
N THR A 335 12.92 -1.24 -16.80
CA THR A 335 13.86 -0.15 -17.06
C THR A 335 13.34 0.78 -18.16
N PRO A 336 13.91 1.98 -18.33
CA PRO A 336 13.51 2.95 -19.35
C PRO A 336 13.30 2.36 -20.73
N ASN A 337 12.45 2.97 -21.50
CA ASN A 337 11.48 2.55 -22.47
C ASN A 337 10.33 1.81 -21.79
N TYR A 338 9.73 2.52 -20.79
CA TYR A 338 8.68 1.95 -19.95
C TYR A 338 7.47 1.50 -20.74
N GLN A 339 7.09 2.18 -21.82
CA GLN A 339 5.99 1.75 -22.68
C GLN A 339 6.16 0.31 -23.17
N GLU A 340 7.38 -0.06 -23.61
CA GLU A 340 7.64 -1.44 -24.04
C GLU A 340 7.76 -2.42 -22.88
N SER A 341 8.43 -2.03 -21.80
CA SER A 341 8.65 -2.94 -20.66
C SER A 341 7.34 -3.20 -19.90
N ILE A 342 6.43 -2.21 -19.79
CA ILE A 342 5.10 -2.35 -19.19
C ILE A 342 4.18 -3.20 -20.10
N ALA A 343 4.23 -3.00 -21.43
CA ALA A 343 3.46 -3.84 -22.36
C ALA A 343 3.91 -5.32 -22.29
N ARG A 344 5.23 -5.58 -22.15
CA ARG A 344 5.74 -6.94 -21.90
C ARG A 344 5.27 -7.52 -20.57
N LEU A 345 5.30 -6.72 -19.50
CA LEU A 345 4.77 -7.10 -18.19
C LEU A 345 3.31 -7.53 -18.30
N GLN A 346 2.47 -6.72 -18.94
CA GLN A 346 1.06 -7.03 -19.19
C GLN A 346 0.89 -8.37 -19.90
N SER A 347 1.63 -8.57 -20.99
CA SER A 347 1.57 -9.83 -21.75
C SER A 347 1.99 -11.06 -20.92
N VAL A 348 2.95 -10.92 -20.00
CA VAL A 348 3.37 -12.01 -19.10
C VAL A 348 2.28 -12.36 -18.10
N VAL A 349 1.60 -11.35 -17.55
CA VAL A 349 0.55 -11.57 -16.53
C VAL A 349 -0.73 -12.09 -17.17
N ASP A 350 -1.15 -11.55 -18.32
CA ASP A 350 -2.38 -11.96 -19.01
C ASP A 350 -2.30 -13.41 -19.56
N ASN A 351 -1.10 -13.97 -19.70
CA ASN A 351 -0.87 -15.36 -20.14
C ASN A 351 -0.69 -16.37 -18.97
N LYS A 352 -0.77 -15.94 -17.73
CA LYS A 352 -0.76 -16.81 -16.53
C LYS A 352 -2.15 -17.22 -16.08
#